data_890a1fc013aa229d629fe73b983b9b6a
#
_entry.id   890a1fc013aa229d629fe73b983b9b6a
#
_cell.length_a   1.000
_cell.length_b   1.000
_cell.length_c   1.000
_cell.angle_alpha   90.00
_cell.angle_beta   90.00
_cell.angle_gamma   90.00
#
_symmetry.space_group_name_H-M   'P 1'
#
loop_
_entity.id
_entity.type
_entity.pdbx_description
1 polymer ?
#
loop_
_entity_poly.entity_id
_entity_poly.type
_entity_poly.pdbx_seq_one_letter_code
_entity_poly.pdbx_strand_id
1 'polypeptide(L)'
;MTNSKDLLQKLAICIAACENCANACLEEDMVKDMISCIKTDRDCADICGTTHRLVARNSDNAGAMLKLCAEMCGKCAEECETHDMQHCQDCAKACRECEKVCQAA
;
A
#
# COMPACT_ATOMS: atom_id res chain seq x y z
N MET A 1 -18.06 10.28 -3.72
CA MET A 1 -17.93 9.26 -2.67
C MET A 1 -17.49 7.94 -3.29
N THR A 2 -16.44 7.34 -2.75
CA THR A 2 -15.92 6.06 -3.26
C THR A 2 -16.83 4.92 -2.77
N ASN A 3 -17.29 4.05 -3.67
CA ASN A 3 -18.07 2.90 -3.25
C ASN A 3 -17.16 1.81 -2.65
N SER A 4 -17.75 1.00 -1.76
CA SER A 4 -16.99 -0.01 -1.01
C SER A 4 -16.31 -1.04 -1.91
N LYS A 5 -16.94 -1.41 -3.02
CA LYS A 5 -16.38 -2.40 -3.95
C LYS A 5 -15.07 -1.88 -4.58
N ASP A 6 -15.05 -0.63 -5.04
CA ASP A 6 -13.86 -0.03 -5.63
C ASP A 6 -12.76 0.13 -4.59
N LEU A 7 -13.13 0.58 -3.39
CA LEU A 7 -12.19 0.73 -2.27
C LEU A 7 -11.54 -0.61 -1.91
N LEU A 8 -12.34 -1.66 -1.74
CA LEU A 8 -11.82 -2.99 -1.42
C LEU A 8 -10.89 -3.52 -2.51
N GLN A 9 -11.24 -3.27 -3.77
CA GLN A 9 -10.43 -3.69 -4.90
C GLN A 9 -9.06 -2.99 -4.91
N LYS A 10 -9.05 -1.68 -4.69
CA LYS A 10 -7.79 -0.92 -4.66
C LYS A 10 -6.92 -1.31 -3.47
N LEU A 11 -7.53 -1.58 -2.31
CA LEU A 11 -6.80 -2.08 -1.15
C LEU A 11 -6.15 -3.43 -1.45
N ALA A 12 -6.89 -4.35 -2.08
CA ALA A 12 -6.36 -5.67 -2.42
C ALA A 12 -5.20 -5.58 -3.42
N ILE A 13 -5.33 -4.72 -4.41
CA ILE A 13 -4.27 -4.49 -5.41
C ILE A 13 -3.02 -3.93 -4.73
N CYS A 14 -3.20 -2.98 -3.81
CA CYS A 14 -2.08 -2.37 -3.10
C CYS A 14 -1.35 -3.39 -2.23
N ILE A 15 -2.09 -4.24 -1.52
CA ILE A 15 -1.50 -5.32 -0.71
C ILE A 15 -0.62 -6.21 -1.58
N ALA A 16 -1.14 -6.67 -2.70
CA ALA A 16 -0.40 -7.54 -3.60
C ALA A 16 0.86 -6.85 -4.15
N ALA A 17 0.74 -5.58 -4.53
CA ALA A 17 1.86 -4.82 -5.07
C ALA A 17 2.97 -4.63 -4.02
N CYS A 18 2.59 -4.31 -2.78
CA CYS A 18 3.55 -4.13 -1.69
C CYS A 18 4.27 -5.43 -1.34
N GLU A 19 3.53 -6.53 -1.26
CA GLU A 19 4.15 -7.83 -0.97
C GLU A 19 5.08 -8.27 -2.09
N ASN A 20 4.66 -8.08 -3.35
CA ASN A 20 5.52 -8.38 -4.50
C ASN A 20 6.78 -7.53 -4.51
N CYS A 21 6.65 -6.23 -4.25
CA CYS A 21 7.80 -5.33 -4.24
C CYS A 21 8.78 -5.70 -3.13
N ALA A 22 8.29 -5.98 -1.92
CA ALA A 22 9.14 -6.39 -0.80
C ALA A 22 9.94 -7.65 -1.15
N ASN A 23 9.27 -8.65 -1.74
CA ASN A 23 9.92 -9.89 -2.14
C ASN A 23 10.95 -9.65 -3.25
N ALA A 24 10.60 -8.86 -4.26
CA ALA A 24 11.51 -8.55 -5.37
C ALA A 24 12.73 -7.76 -4.89
N CYS A 25 12.55 -6.85 -3.94
CA CYS A 25 13.66 -6.12 -3.34
C CYS A 25 14.70 -7.04 -2.71
N LEU A 26 14.25 -8.14 -2.10
CA LEU A 26 15.14 -9.10 -1.46
C LEU A 26 16.04 -9.84 -2.47
N GLU A 27 15.64 -9.84 -3.73
CA GLU A 27 16.39 -10.51 -4.80
C GLU A 27 17.30 -9.55 -5.58
N GLU A 28 17.31 -8.27 -5.23
CA GLU A 28 18.19 -7.29 -5.87
C GLU A 28 19.63 -7.48 -5.39
N ASP A 29 20.61 -7.23 -6.28
CA ASP A 29 22.01 -7.35 -5.96
C ASP A 29 22.42 -6.42 -4.81
N MET A 30 21.85 -5.21 -4.79
CA MET A 30 22.13 -4.21 -3.75
C MET A 30 21.02 -4.17 -2.72
N VAL A 31 20.74 -5.34 -2.10
CA VAL A 31 19.65 -5.48 -1.14
C VAL A 31 19.73 -4.48 0.03
N LYS A 32 20.95 -4.09 0.43
CA LYS A 32 21.12 -3.09 1.49
C LYS A 32 20.46 -1.75 1.17
N ASP A 33 20.44 -1.38 -0.11
CA ASP A 33 19.83 -0.13 -0.55
C ASP A 33 18.31 -0.23 -0.57
N MET A 34 17.78 -1.44 -0.44
CA MET A 34 16.35 -1.70 -0.51
C MET A 34 15.69 -1.91 0.87
N ILE A 35 16.46 -1.85 1.94
CA ILE A 35 15.94 -2.16 3.29
C ILE A 35 14.76 -1.26 3.66
N SER A 36 14.86 0.04 3.42
CA SER A 36 13.78 0.98 3.72
C SER A 36 12.52 0.66 2.90
N CYS A 37 12.70 0.34 1.63
CA CYS A 37 11.60 -0.04 0.75
C CYS A 37 10.92 -1.32 1.24
N ILE A 38 11.69 -2.33 1.63
CA ILE A 38 11.15 -3.60 2.14
C ILE A 38 10.30 -3.37 3.39
N LYS A 39 10.83 -2.61 4.35
CA LYS A 39 10.11 -2.32 5.59
C LYS A 39 8.81 -1.55 5.34
N THR A 40 8.89 -0.53 4.50
CA THR A 40 7.75 0.32 4.18
C THR A 40 6.67 -0.47 3.43
N ASP A 41 7.07 -1.31 2.47
CA ASP A 41 6.15 -2.19 1.75
C ASP A 41 5.40 -3.12 2.71
N ARG A 42 6.11 -3.73 3.67
CA ARG A 42 5.50 -4.66 4.61
C ARG A 42 4.52 -3.96 5.54
N ASP A 43 4.90 -2.79 6.06
CA ASP A 43 4.01 -2.00 6.90
C ASP A 43 2.75 -1.60 6.13
N CYS A 44 2.93 -1.17 4.87
CA CYS A 44 1.81 -0.77 4.02
C CYS A 44 0.87 -1.95 3.77
N ALA A 45 1.41 -3.11 3.44
CA ALA A 45 0.60 -4.31 3.22
C ALA A 45 -0.21 -4.69 4.46
N ASP A 46 0.39 -4.62 5.64
CA ASP A 46 -0.28 -4.96 6.89
C ASP A 46 -1.41 -3.98 7.22
N ILE A 47 -1.15 -2.69 7.06
CA ILE A 47 -2.16 -1.65 7.33
C ILE A 47 -3.28 -1.72 6.31
N CYS A 48 -2.97 -1.90 5.03
CA CYS A 48 -3.99 -2.09 3.98
C CYS A 48 -4.83 -3.34 4.25
N GLY A 49 -4.21 -4.42 4.72
CA GLY A 49 -4.91 -5.67 5.04
C GLY A 49 -5.92 -5.49 6.16
N THR A 50 -5.53 -4.81 7.23
CA THR A 50 -6.42 -4.51 8.34
C THR A 50 -7.55 -3.59 7.87
N THR A 51 -7.22 -2.57 7.09
CA THR A 51 -8.20 -1.63 6.53
C THR A 51 -9.24 -2.37 5.68
N HIS A 52 -8.76 -3.27 4.83
CA HIS A 52 -9.63 -4.08 3.95
C HIS A 52 -10.65 -4.85 4.78
N ARG A 53 -10.20 -5.52 5.83
CA ARG A 53 -11.10 -6.31 6.69
C ARG A 53 -12.12 -5.43 7.40
N LEU A 54 -11.69 -4.29 7.93
CA LEU A 54 -12.60 -3.38 8.63
C LEU A 54 -13.65 -2.79 7.70
N VAL A 55 -13.24 -2.40 6.50
CA VAL A 55 -14.16 -1.87 5.48
C VAL A 55 -15.15 -2.95 5.03
N ALA A 56 -14.64 -4.17 4.78
CA ALA A 56 -15.47 -5.27 4.29
C ALA A 56 -16.61 -5.64 5.25
N ARG A 57 -16.37 -5.52 6.56
CA ARG A 57 -17.38 -5.84 7.56
C ARG A 57 -18.12 -4.63 8.12
N ASN A 58 -17.97 -3.47 7.49
CA ASN A 58 -18.60 -2.22 7.92
C ASN A 58 -18.33 -1.86 9.39
N SER A 59 -17.05 -2.00 9.80
CA SER A 59 -16.64 -1.69 11.17
C SER A 59 -16.77 -0.20 11.47
N ASP A 60 -17.18 0.11 12.71
CA ASP A 60 -17.19 1.50 13.19
C ASP A 60 -15.78 2.09 13.24
N ASN A 61 -14.75 1.25 13.20
CA ASN A 61 -13.34 1.68 13.25
C ASN A 61 -12.74 1.89 11.85
N ALA A 62 -13.50 1.63 10.80
CA ALA A 62 -12.99 1.74 9.43
C ALA A 62 -12.53 3.16 9.09
N GLY A 63 -13.27 4.19 9.54
CA GLY A 63 -12.92 5.58 9.25
C GLY A 63 -11.54 5.97 9.76
N ALA A 64 -11.22 5.61 11.01
CA ALA A 64 -9.92 5.89 11.61
C ALA A 64 -8.81 5.15 10.87
N MET A 65 -9.05 3.89 10.52
CA MET A 65 -8.06 3.08 9.82
C MET A 65 -7.83 3.58 8.39
N LEU A 66 -8.88 4.06 7.72
CA LEU A 66 -8.75 4.64 6.37
C LEU A 66 -7.82 5.85 6.36
N LYS A 67 -7.86 6.68 7.40
CA LYS A 67 -6.95 7.82 7.53
C LYS A 67 -5.51 7.35 7.65
N LEU A 68 -5.26 6.39 8.53
CA LEU A 68 -3.92 5.82 8.70
C LEU A 68 -3.44 5.15 7.42
N CYS A 69 -4.33 4.42 6.76
CA CYS A 69 -4.03 3.73 5.50
C CYS A 69 -3.62 4.72 4.40
N ALA A 70 -4.34 5.83 4.28
CA ALA A 70 -4.00 6.86 3.29
C ALA A 70 -2.60 7.42 3.55
N GLU A 71 -2.27 7.71 4.82
CA GLU A 71 -0.92 8.18 5.19
C GLU A 71 0.15 7.14 4.86
N MET A 72 -0.12 5.89 5.20
CA MET A 72 0.84 4.81 4.96
C MET A 72 1.07 4.58 3.46
N CYS A 73 0.00 4.58 2.67
CA CYS A 73 0.11 4.43 1.23
C CYS A 73 0.92 5.57 0.61
N GLY A 74 0.73 6.80 1.09
CA GLY A 74 1.52 7.95 0.65
C GLY A 74 3.00 7.77 0.94
N LYS A 75 3.33 7.33 2.14
CA LYS A 75 4.73 7.08 2.54
C LYS A 75 5.36 5.96 1.71
N CYS A 76 4.62 4.89 1.48
CA CYS A 76 5.10 3.77 0.68
C CYS A 76 5.34 4.18 -0.76
N ALA A 77 4.41 4.93 -1.35
CA ALA A 77 4.57 5.46 -2.71
C ALA A 77 5.82 6.33 -2.80
N GLU A 78 6.01 7.23 -1.84
CA GLU A 78 7.14 8.14 -1.81
C GLU A 78 8.46 7.36 -1.77
N GLU A 79 8.57 6.35 -0.91
CA GLU A 79 9.76 5.51 -0.84
C GLU A 79 9.99 4.76 -2.16
N CYS A 80 8.97 4.12 -2.70
CA CYS A 80 9.09 3.35 -3.93
C CYS A 80 9.46 4.22 -5.13
N GLU A 81 8.98 5.48 -5.16
CA GLU A 81 9.27 6.42 -6.23
C GLU A 81 10.75 6.80 -6.32
N THR A 82 11.51 6.59 -5.25
CA THR A 82 12.95 6.87 -5.25
C THR A 82 13.79 5.79 -5.92
N HIS A 83 13.19 4.65 -6.24
CA HIS A 83 13.88 3.51 -6.84
C HIS A 83 13.48 3.33 -8.30
N ASP A 84 14.44 2.98 -9.16
CA ASP A 84 14.23 2.87 -10.60
C ASP A 84 13.68 1.53 -11.06
N MET A 85 13.69 0.51 -10.19
CA MET A 85 13.22 -0.83 -10.53
C MET A 85 11.74 -0.83 -10.88
N GLN A 86 11.36 -1.62 -11.88
CA GLN A 86 9.98 -1.67 -12.34
C GLN A 86 9.03 -2.07 -11.21
N HIS A 87 9.41 -3.06 -10.38
CA HIS A 87 8.53 -3.48 -9.28
C HIS A 87 8.30 -2.36 -8.26
N CYS A 88 9.27 -1.46 -8.06
CA CYS A 88 9.11 -0.31 -7.19
C CYS A 88 8.17 0.73 -7.82
N GLN A 89 8.30 0.97 -9.12
CA GLN A 89 7.43 1.90 -9.84
C GLN A 89 5.99 1.40 -9.87
N ASP A 90 5.79 0.11 -10.09
CA ASP A 90 4.46 -0.51 -10.06
C ASP A 90 3.83 -0.40 -8.67
N CYS A 91 4.62 -0.64 -7.63
CA CYS A 91 4.17 -0.52 -6.25
C CYS A 91 3.78 0.93 -5.92
N ALA A 92 4.60 1.90 -6.34
CA ALA A 92 4.31 3.31 -6.12
C ALA A 92 2.97 3.70 -6.75
N LYS A 93 2.72 3.24 -7.97
CA LYS A 93 1.46 3.51 -8.66
C LYS A 93 0.27 2.95 -7.90
N ALA A 94 0.36 1.69 -7.46
CA ALA A 94 -0.71 1.05 -6.71
C ALA A 94 -0.96 1.76 -5.39
N CYS A 95 0.11 2.18 -4.69
CA CYS A 95 0.01 2.92 -3.45
C CYS A 95 -0.65 4.29 -3.64
N ARG A 96 -0.31 5.01 -4.71
CA ARG A 96 -0.94 6.30 -5.00
C ARG A 96 -2.42 6.16 -5.28
N GLU A 97 -2.82 5.14 -6.03
CA GLU A 97 -4.23 4.88 -6.30
C GLU A 97 -4.99 4.53 -5.02
N CYS A 98 -4.37 3.71 -4.15
CA CYS A 98 -4.96 3.35 -2.87
C CYS A 98 -5.09 4.57 -1.95
N GLU A 99 -4.07 5.40 -1.89
CA GLU A 99 -4.08 6.65 -1.13
C GLU A 99 -5.30 7.50 -1.51
N LYS A 100 -5.53 7.68 -2.81
CA LYS A 100 -6.65 8.48 -3.31
C LYS A 100 -8.00 7.94 -2.89
N VAL A 101 -8.24 6.64 -3.05
CA VAL A 101 -9.53 6.05 -2.70
C VAL A 101 -9.76 6.06 -1.18
N CYS A 102 -8.71 5.89 -0.39
CA CYS A 102 -8.83 5.99 1.07
C CYS A 102 -9.17 7.40 1.51
N GLN A 103 -8.58 8.42 0.88
CA GLN A 103 -8.87 9.83 1.17
C GLN A 103 -10.29 10.20 0.78
N ALA A 104 -10.83 9.61 -0.28
CA ALA A 104 -12.16 9.91 -0.80
C ALA A 104 -13.27 9.16 -0.06
N ALA A 105 -12.92 8.16 0.71
CA ALA A 105 -13.88 7.30 1.40
C ALA A 105 -14.57 7.95 2.59
#